data_b5969c73118f3b52295d28cf263f5f9d
#
_entry.id   b5969c73118f3b52295d28cf263f5f9d
#
_cell.length_a   1.000
_cell.length_b   1.000
_cell.length_c   1.000
_cell.angle_alpha   90.00
_cell.angle_beta   90.00
_cell.angle_gamma   90.00
#
_symmetry.space_group_name_H-M   'P 1'
#
loop_
_entity.id
_entity.type
_entity.pdbx_description
1 polymer ?
#
loop_
_entity_poly.entity_id
_entity_poly.type
_entity_poly.pdbx_seq_one_letter_code
_entity_poly.pdbx_strand_id
1 'polypeptide(L)'
;VRLPAGVKALGCLAFFACQALSFVSCDGVEEVGVQALSGCPSLESVQLPEAVRIYNAAFMASGLTSLSLPETTRLGYSAFQHCDALTELRLTAAGNITLEMDSGATPFSPNFAKVCDLTLNADKHYSTGTAAPKAASADQWATNYYGDPLTWKSIAFE
;
A
#
# COMPACT_ATOMS: atom_id res chain seq x y z
N VAL A 1 13.31 -13.11 4.21
CA VAL A 1 12.84 -14.32 3.52
C VAL A 1 12.79 -14.06 2.03
N ARG A 2 13.32 -14.99 1.21
CA ARG A 2 13.14 -15.02 -0.24
C ARG A 2 12.24 -16.18 -0.60
N LEU A 3 11.16 -15.90 -1.31
CA LEU A 3 10.22 -16.92 -1.76
C LEU A 3 10.52 -17.34 -3.20
N PRO A 4 10.23 -18.61 -3.58
CA PRO A 4 10.37 -19.04 -4.96
C PRO A 4 9.50 -18.23 -5.92
N ALA A 5 9.98 -17.98 -7.14
CA ALA A 5 9.24 -17.21 -8.16
C ALA A 5 7.89 -17.84 -8.57
N GLY A 6 7.69 -19.12 -8.29
CA GLY A 6 6.41 -19.80 -8.53
C GLY A 6 5.30 -19.48 -7.51
N VAL A 7 5.61 -18.76 -6.43
CA VAL A 7 4.61 -18.31 -5.45
C VAL A 7 3.86 -17.14 -6.04
N LYS A 8 2.55 -17.32 -6.28
CA LYS A 8 1.68 -16.29 -6.90
C LYS A 8 0.91 -15.46 -5.89
N ALA A 9 0.75 -15.94 -4.66
CA ALA A 9 0.03 -15.22 -3.62
C ALA A 9 0.66 -15.44 -2.25
N LEU A 10 0.69 -14.38 -1.45
CA LEU A 10 0.82 -14.49 0.00
C LEU A 10 -0.58 -14.68 0.58
N GLY A 11 -0.82 -15.82 1.21
CA GLY A 11 -2.12 -16.12 1.82
C GLY A 11 -2.46 -15.15 2.96
N CYS A 12 -3.73 -15.16 3.39
CA CYS A 12 -4.15 -14.42 4.59
C CYS A 12 -3.29 -14.83 5.78
N LEU A 13 -2.81 -13.82 6.54
CA LEU A 13 -2.00 -14.03 7.76
C LEU A 13 -0.67 -14.77 7.55
N ALA A 14 -0.16 -14.91 6.30
CA ALA A 14 1.00 -15.75 5.98
C ALA A 14 2.24 -15.46 6.84
N PHE A 15 2.48 -14.19 7.18
CA PHE A 15 3.57 -13.72 8.05
C PHE A 15 3.05 -12.82 9.17
N PHE A 16 1.78 -13.00 9.57
CA PHE A 16 1.18 -12.17 10.62
C PHE A 16 2.00 -12.23 11.91
N ALA A 17 2.28 -11.04 12.48
CA ALA A 17 3.00 -10.85 13.74
C ALA A 17 4.41 -11.49 13.79
N CYS A 18 5.07 -11.64 12.64
CA CYS A 18 6.44 -12.14 12.55
C CYS A 18 7.42 -11.06 13.02
N GLN A 19 7.71 -11.03 14.34
CA GLN A 19 8.48 -9.98 15.01
C GLN A 19 9.92 -9.82 14.48
N ALA A 20 10.56 -10.90 14.02
CA ALA A 20 11.93 -10.91 13.55
C ALA A 20 12.05 -10.88 12.01
N LEU A 21 10.93 -10.76 11.30
CA LEU A 21 10.92 -10.70 9.84
C LEU A 21 11.39 -9.32 9.38
N SER A 22 12.57 -9.23 8.78
CA SER A 22 13.16 -7.94 8.34
C SER A 22 13.02 -7.68 6.83
N PHE A 23 12.83 -8.73 6.04
CA PHE A 23 12.79 -8.64 4.59
C PHE A 23 11.95 -9.75 3.96
N VAL A 24 11.14 -9.41 2.96
CA VAL A 24 10.44 -10.35 2.09
C VAL A 24 10.67 -9.98 0.64
N SER A 25 10.98 -10.97 -0.20
CA SER A 25 11.07 -10.80 -1.65
C SER A 25 10.44 -11.99 -2.35
N CYS A 26 9.66 -11.71 -3.38
CA CYS A 26 9.12 -12.69 -4.29
C CYS A 26 8.71 -12.02 -5.61
N ASP A 27 9.43 -12.35 -6.68
CA ASP A 27 9.21 -11.74 -7.99
C ASP A 27 7.89 -12.19 -8.65
N GLY A 28 7.31 -13.31 -8.20
CA GLY A 28 6.10 -13.86 -8.81
C GLY A 28 4.80 -13.53 -8.08
N VAL A 29 4.83 -12.86 -6.93
CA VAL A 29 3.62 -12.58 -6.15
C VAL A 29 2.77 -11.50 -6.80
N GLU A 30 1.55 -11.86 -7.16
CA GLU A 30 0.52 -10.99 -7.73
C GLU A 30 -0.49 -10.52 -6.68
N GLU A 31 -0.67 -11.28 -5.60
CA GLU A 31 -1.64 -10.97 -4.55
C GLU A 31 -1.03 -11.06 -3.15
N VAL A 32 -1.27 -10.03 -2.33
CA VAL A 32 -0.88 -9.99 -0.91
C VAL A 32 -2.15 -10.03 -0.08
N GLY A 33 -2.40 -11.17 0.55
CA GLY A 33 -3.63 -11.48 1.27
C GLY A 33 -3.89 -10.60 2.50
N VAL A 34 -5.10 -10.74 3.06
CA VAL A 34 -5.53 -10.00 4.25
C VAL A 34 -4.54 -10.23 5.40
N GLN A 35 -4.01 -9.12 5.95
CA GLN A 35 -3.05 -9.13 7.06
C GLN A 35 -1.78 -9.99 6.82
N ALA A 36 -1.43 -10.26 5.56
CA ALA A 36 -0.33 -11.18 5.24
C ALA A 36 1.01 -10.80 5.87
N LEU A 37 1.31 -9.51 5.98
CA LEU A 37 2.54 -8.95 6.55
C LEU A 37 2.25 -7.96 7.68
N SER A 38 1.06 -8.05 8.28
CA SER A 38 0.63 -7.18 9.36
C SER A 38 1.35 -7.52 10.67
N GLY A 39 1.65 -6.50 11.48
CA GLY A 39 2.28 -6.68 12.79
C GLY A 39 3.74 -7.15 12.71
N CYS A 40 4.46 -6.81 11.66
CA CYS A 40 5.87 -7.14 11.46
C CYS A 40 6.75 -5.90 11.70
N PRO A 41 7.04 -5.50 12.95
CA PRO A 41 7.70 -4.23 13.26
C PRO A 41 9.15 -4.15 12.78
N SER A 42 9.80 -5.29 12.57
CA SER A 42 11.16 -5.36 12.02
C SER A 42 11.21 -5.41 10.49
N LEU A 43 10.07 -5.45 9.80
CA LEU A 43 10.00 -5.54 8.34
C LEU A 43 10.35 -4.19 7.70
N GLU A 44 11.59 -4.01 7.32
CA GLU A 44 12.12 -2.76 6.77
C GLU A 44 11.90 -2.64 5.25
N SER A 45 11.87 -3.77 4.54
CA SER A 45 11.73 -3.77 3.09
C SER A 45 10.99 -4.98 2.53
N VAL A 46 10.25 -4.73 1.45
CA VAL A 46 9.51 -5.74 0.70
C VAL A 46 9.74 -5.51 -0.79
N GLN A 47 10.00 -6.59 -1.52
CA GLN A 47 10.16 -6.58 -2.98
C GLN A 47 9.10 -7.49 -3.59
N LEU A 48 8.06 -6.89 -4.16
CA LEU A 48 6.93 -7.55 -4.79
C LEU A 48 6.61 -6.82 -6.12
N PRO A 49 7.50 -6.92 -7.12
CA PRO A 49 7.39 -6.12 -8.34
C PRO A 49 6.15 -6.43 -9.19
N GLU A 50 5.59 -7.62 -9.09
CA GLU A 50 4.40 -8.05 -9.84
C GLU A 50 3.10 -7.96 -9.02
N ALA A 51 3.12 -7.40 -7.81
CA ALA A 51 1.93 -7.33 -6.96
C ALA A 51 0.85 -6.41 -7.53
N VAL A 52 -0.26 -7.01 -7.95
CA VAL A 52 -1.42 -6.34 -8.54
C VAL A 52 -2.47 -5.98 -7.49
N ARG A 53 -2.65 -6.85 -6.49
CA ARG A 53 -3.67 -6.69 -5.43
C ARG A 53 -3.06 -6.75 -4.06
N ILE A 54 -3.25 -5.69 -3.31
CA ILE A 54 -2.92 -5.63 -1.88
C ILE A 54 -4.24 -5.63 -1.12
N TYR A 55 -4.49 -6.69 -0.35
CA TYR A 55 -5.73 -6.83 0.40
C TYR A 55 -5.69 -6.06 1.73
N ASN A 56 -6.81 -6.12 2.45
CA ASN A 56 -7.05 -5.32 3.66
C ASN A 56 -5.98 -5.54 4.73
N ALA A 57 -5.48 -4.45 5.31
CA ALA A 57 -4.49 -4.44 6.38
C ALA A 57 -3.20 -5.23 6.07
N ALA A 58 -2.87 -5.47 4.78
CA ALA A 58 -1.79 -6.37 4.37
C ALA A 58 -0.43 -6.02 5.00
N PHE A 59 -0.12 -4.74 5.15
CA PHE A 59 1.12 -4.23 5.77
C PHE A 59 0.87 -3.48 7.09
N MET A 60 -0.33 -3.54 7.65
CA MET A 60 -0.69 -2.78 8.85
C MET A 60 0.34 -3.00 9.98
N ALA A 61 0.77 -1.92 10.62
CA ALA A 61 1.74 -1.93 11.71
C ALA A 61 3.06 -2.66 11.36
N SER A 62 3.51 -2.54 10.11
CA SER A 62 4.84 -2.98 9.69
C SER A 62 5.88 -1.88 9.85
N GLY A 63 7.15 -2.28 9.98
CA GLY A 63 8.29 -1.36 10.08
C GLY A 63 8.82 -0.85 8.73
N LEU A 64 8.05 -0.97 7.65
CA LEU A 64 8.45 -0.53 6.31
C LEU A 64 8.89 0.92 6.29
N THR A 65 10.05 1.19 5.67
CA THR A 65 10.59 2.54 5.48
C THR A 65 10.35 3.07 4.08
N SER A 66 10.33 2.19 3.09
CA SER A 66 10.00 2.50 1.70
C SER A 66 9.28 1.33 1.03
N LEU A 67 8.41 1.61 0.06
CA LEU A 67 7.72 0.59 -0.71
C LEU A 67 7.43 1.08 -2.12
N SER A 68 7.73 0.23 -3.12
CA SER A 68 7.35 0.45 -4.51
C SER A 68 6.44 -0.68 -4.99
N LEU A 69 5.30 -0.31 -5.53
CA LEU A 69 4.27 -1.21 -6.04
C LEU A 69 3.90 -0.80 -7.47
N PRO A 70 4.77 -1.12 -8.46
CA PRO A 70 4.65 -0.61 -9.83
C PRO A 70 3.48 -1.21 -10.62
N GLU A 71 2.95 -2.35 -10.21
CA GLU A 71 1.85 -3.04 -10.90
C GLU A 71 0.53 -3.02 -10.09
N THR A 72 0.52 -2.41 -8.90
CA THR A 72 -0.65 -2.48 -8.03
C THR A 72 -1.80 -1.62 -8.53
N THR A 73 -2.91 -2.27 -8.80
CA THR A 73 -4.17 -1.63 -9.23
C THR A 73 -5.28 -1.67 -8.18
N ARG A 74 -5.10 -2.40 -7.08
CA ARG A 74 -6.04 -2.45 -5.96
C ARG A 74 -5.34 -2.39 -4.62
N LEU A 75 -5.76 -1.45 -3.78
CA LEU A 75 -5.31 -1.30 -2.40
C LEU A 75 -6.50 -1.46 -1.46
N GLY A 76 -6.42 -2.46 -0.60
CA GLY A 76 -7.41 -2.72 0.44
C GLY A 76 -7.37 -1.67 1.55
N TYR A 77 -8.49 -1.54 2.28
CA TYR A 77 -8.57 -0.62 3.43
C TYR A 77 -7.54 -0.98 4.51
N SER A 78 -7.05 0.02 5.21
CA SER A 78 -6.02 -0.11 6.26
C SER A 78 -4.71 -0.79 5.81
N ALA A 79 -4.47 -0.94 4.49
CA ALA A 79 -3.30 -1.66 3.98
C ALA A 79 -1.98 -1.16 4.58
N PHE A 80 -1.86 0.15 4.81
CA PHE A 80 -0.67 0.80 5.39
C PHE A 80 -0.99 1.51 6.73
N GLN A 81 -2.05 1.11 7.41
CA GLN A 81 -2.37 1.72 8.70
C GLN A 81 -1.28 1.41 9.73
N HIS A 82 -0.85 2.42 10.50
CA HIS A 82 0.24 2.32 11.48
C HIS A 82 1.61 1.92 10.90
N CYS A 83 1.86 2.16 9.60
CA CYS A 83 3.20 2.08 9.02
C CYS A 83 3.96 3.38 9.28
N ASP A 84 4.17 3.72 10.54
CA ASP A 84 4.64 5.06 10.95
C ASP A 84 6.10 5.36 10.56
N ALA A 85 6.85 4.33 10.15
CA ALA A 85 8.21 4.46 9.62
C ALA A 85 8.26 4.69 8.09
N LEU A 86 7.12 4.57 7.39
CA LEU A 86 7.08 4.64 5.92
C LEU A 86 7.27 6.09 5.45
N THR A 87 8.40 6.34 4.79
CA THR A 87 8.78 7.69 4.30
C THR A 87 8.69 7.83 2.79
N GLU A 88 8.58 6.73 2.05
CA GLU A 88 8.45 6.74 0.60
C GLU A 88 7.47 5.65 0.14
N LEU A 89 6.44 6.03 -0.62
CA LEU A 89 5.49 5.12 -1.24
C LEU A 89 5.34 5.45 -2.73
N ARG A 90 5.59 4.47 -3.59
CA ARG A 90 5.45 4.60 -5.05
C ARG A 90 4.34 3.69 -5.56
N LEU A 91 3.31 4.29 -6.16
CA LEU A 91 2.15 3.62 -6.77
C LEU A 91 2.09 4.05 -8.24
N THR A 92 2.85 3.38 -9.10
CA THR A 92 3.09 3.80 -10.50
C THR A 92 2.56 2.82 -11.53
N ALA A 93 1.52 2.05 -11.15
CA ALA A 93 0.92 1.06 -12.03
C ALA A 93 0.45 1.64 -13.37
N ALA A 94 0.62 0.87 -14.44
CA ALA A 94 0.13 1.23 -15.77
C ALA A 94 -1.40 1.20 -15.88
N GLY A 95 -2.11 0.57 -14.93
CA GLY A 95 -3.56 0.54 -14.81
C GLY A 95 -4.11 1.58 -13.85
N ASN A 96 -5.43 1.79 -13.88
CA ASN A 96 -6.12 2.62 -12.89
C ASN A 96 -6.04 1.97 -11.50
N ILE A 97 -5.86 2.77 -10.44
CA ILE A 97 -5.79 2.27 -9.07
C ILE A 97 -7.14 2.45 -8.38
N THR A 98 -7.63 1.38 -7.77
CA THR A 98 -8.81 1.39 -6.90
C THR A 98 -8.36 1.31 -5.44
N LEU A 99 -8.77 2.31 -4.65
CA LEU A 99 -8.60 2.33 -3.20
C LEU A 99 -9.86 1.76 -2.57
N GLU A 100 -9.74 0.62 -1.90
CA GLU A 100 -10.87 0.03 -1.18
C GLU A 100 -11.08 0.75 0.16
N MET A 101 -12.33 1.02 0.47
CA MET A 101 -12.74 1.73 1.68
C MET A 101 -13.78 0.88 2.40
N ASP A 102 -13.69 0.76 3.69
CA ASP A 102 -14.71 0.13 4.52
C ASP A 102 -14.95 0.92 5.79
N SER A 103 -16.21 1.33 5.99
CA SER A 103 -16.65 2.02 7.22
C SER A 103 -15.77 3.23 7.60
N GLY A 104 -15.16 3.87 6.58
CA GLY A 104 -14.25 5.00 6.74
C GLY A 104 -12.75 4.66 6.90
N ALA A 105 -12.41 3.38 6.96
CA ALA A 105 -11.01 3.00 6.89
C ALA A 105 -10.49 3.15 5.46
N THR A 106 -9.48 3.98 5.27
CA THR A 106 -8.74 4.13 4.01
C THR A 106 -7.52 3.21 4.01
N PRO A 107 -6.83 3.00 2.88
CA PRO A 107 -5.55 2.31 2.88
C PRO A 107 -4.47 2.97 3.75
N PHE A 108 -4.63 4.25 4.05
CA PHE A 108 -3.61 5.09 4.67
C PHE A 108 -4.02 5.59 6.05
N SER A 109 -3.04 5.83 6.92
CA SER A 109 -3.26 6.55 8.18
C SER A 109 -2.73 7.98 8.10
N PRO A 110 -3.35 8.95 8.80
CA PRO A 110 -2.87 10.33 8.82
C PRO A 110 -1.44 10.49 9.38
N ASN A 111 -1.01 9.55 10.22
CA ASN A 111 0.29 9.65 10.87
C ASN A 111 1.44 9.46 9.88
N PHE A 112 1.40 8.44 9.05
CA PHE A 112 2.50 8.22 8.12
C PHE A 112 2.46 9.20 6.94
N ALA A 113 1.29 9.66 6.52
CA ALA A 113 1.17 10.63 5.43
C ALA A 113 2.01 11.89 5.67
N LYS A 114 2.10 12.36 6.92
CA LYS A 114 2.90 13.54 7.28
C LYS A 114 4.40 13.41 7.03
N VAL A 115 4.91 12.21 6.96
CA VAL A 115 6.34 11.93 6.78
C VAL A 115 6.65 11.24 5.45
N CYS A 116 5.63 10.84 4.70
CA CYS A 116 5.75 10.05 3.50
C CYS A 116 5.74 10.92 2.23
N ASP A 117 6.70 10.68 1.35
CA ASP A 117 6.72 11.16 -0.02
C ASP A 117 5.94 10.16 -0.89
N LEU A 118 4.82 10.59 -1.49
CA LEU A 118 3.97 9.78 -2.35
C LEU A 118 4.27 10.04 -3.83
N THR A 119 4.55 9.00 -4.59
CA THR A 119 4.71 9.07 -6.05
C THR A 119 3.59 8.31 -6.76
N LEU A 120 2.93 8.96 -7.70
CA LEU A 120 1.80 8.46 -8.47
C LEU A 120 2.07 8.57 -9.97
N ASN A 121 1.45 7.72 -10.78
CA ASN A 121 1.46 7.85 -12.23
C ASN A 121 0.45 8.93 -12.67
N ALA A 122 0.95 9.98 -13.34
CA ALA A 122 0.16 11.14 -13.76
C ALA A 122 -0.91 10.83 -14.81
N ASP A 123 -0.66 9.83 -15.66
CA ASP A 123 -1.56 9.47 -16.77
C ASP A 123 -2.71 8.55 -16.34
N LYS A 124 -2.81 8.19 -15.07
CA LYS A 124 -3.77 7.19 -14.59
C LYS A 124 -4.87 7.82 -13.75
N HIS A 125 -5.95 7.07 -13.67
CA HIS A 125 -7.12 7.44 -12.88
C HIS A 125 -7.14 6.64 -11.58
N TYR A 126 -7.56 7.30 -10.52
CA TYR A 126 -7.70 6.75 -9.19
C TYR A 126 -9.17 6.80 -8.78
N SER A 127 -9.64 5.77 -8.12
CA SER A 127 -11.00 5.70 -7.62
C SER A 127 -11.03 5.24 -6.17
N THR A 128 -12.04 5.66 -5.44
CA THR A 128 -12.31 5.22 -4.07
C THR A 128 -13.60 4.42 -4.05
N GLY A 129 -13.54 3.15 -3.67
CA GLY A 129 -14.69 2.28 -3.64
C GLY A 129 -15.42 2.22 -4.99
N THR A 130 -16.70 2.60 -5.01
CA THR A 130 -17.56 2.61 -6.21
C THR A 130 -17.55 3.94 -6.97
N ALA A 131 -16.78 4.93 -6.53
CA ALA A 131 -16.70 6.21 -7.20
C ALA A 131 -16.07 6.07 -8.59
N ALA A 132 -16.53 6.90 -9.53
CA ALA A 132 -15.92 6.95 -10.86
C ALA A 132 -14.43 7.34 -10.76
N PRO A 133 -13.56 6.69 -11.54
CA PRO A 133 -12.15 7.06 -11.58
C PRO A 133 -11.96 8.52 -11.99
N LYS A 134 -11.04 9.19 -11.32
CA LYS A 134 -10.63 10.57 -11.61
C LYS A 134 -9.17 10.62 -11.98
N ALA A 135 -8.78 11.59 -12.80
CA ALA A 135 -7.37 11.85 -13.09
C ALA A 135 -6.57 12.09 -11.81
N ALA A 136 -5.32 11.69 -11.79
CA ALA A 136 -4.45 11.89 -10.65
C ALA A 136 -4.33 13.38 -10.31
N SER A 137 -4.62 13.73 -9.07
CA SER A 137 -4.45 15.08 -8.55
C SER A 137 -4.19 15.04 -7.05
N ALA A 138 -3.49 16.02 -6.52
CA ALA A 138 -3.19 16.10 -5.10
C ALA A 138 -4.46 16.09 -4.23
N ASP A 139 -5.54 16.69 -4.72
CA ASP A 139 -6.80 16.81 -3.97
C ASP A 139 -7.45 15.46 -3.67
N GLN A 140 -7.26 14.45 -4.52
CA GLN A 140 -7.79 13.10 -4.31
C GLN A 140 -7.17 12.39 -3.10
N TRP A 141 -5.99 12.84 -2.70
CA TRP A 141 -5.17 12.24 -1.64
C TRP A 141 -5.12 13.13 -0.40
N ALA A 142 -5.81 14.28 -0.45
CA ALA A 142 -5.79 15.27 0.61
C ALA A 142 -6.69 14.92 1.81
N THR A 143 -7.67 14.04 1.63
CA THR A 143 -8.59 13.65 2.70
C THR A 143 -8.81 12.15 2.75
N ASN A 144 -9.10 11.63 3.95
CA ASN A 144 -9.64 10.29 4.09
C ASN A 144 -11.16 10.28 3.76
N TYR A 145 -11.80 9.12 3.89
CA TYR A 145 -13.23 8.94 3.59
C TYR A 145 -14.14 9.87 4.44
N TYR A 146 -13.79 10.15 5.69
CA TYR A 146 -14.56 11.05 6.57
C TYR A 146 -14.27 12.54 6.35
N GLY A 147 -13.40 12.87 5.40
CA GLY A 147 -12.99 14.25 5.15
C GLY A 147 -11.89 14.76 6.08
N ASP A 148 -11.31 13.88 6.93
CA ASP A 148 -10.15 14.27 7.71
C ASP A 148 -8.94 14.48 6.82
N PRO A 149 -8.15 15.52 7.04
CA PRO A 149 -7.03 15.83 6.19
C PRO A 149 -5.93 14.77 6.27
N LEU A 150 -5.53 14.25 5.12
CA LEU A 150 -4.27 13.53 4.92
C LEU A 150 -3.24 14.55 4.43
N THR A 151 -2.34 14.95 5.31
CA THR A 151 -1.28 15.90 4.95
C THR A 151 -0.04 15.11 4.57
N TRP A 152 0.12 14.83 3.28
CA TRP A 152 1.33 14.20 2.76
C TRP A 152 2.51 15.16 2.86
N LYS A 153 3.69 14.63 3.14
CA LYS A 153 4.94 15.41 3.10
C LYS A 153 5.18 15.96 1.70
N SER A 154 5.02 15.13 0.67
CA SER A 154 4.95 15.56 -0.72
C SER A 154 4.11 14.59 -1.55
N ILE A 155 3.58 15.06 -2.69
CA ILE A 155 2.95 14.23 -3.71
C ILE A 155 3.62 14.58 -5.04
N ALA A 156 4.23 13.60 -5.68
CA ALA A 156 4.81 13.71 -7.01
C ALA A 156 4.01 12.88 -8.02
N PHE A 157 3.96 13.35 -9.25
CA PHE A 157 3.36 12.66 -10.39
C PHE A 157 4.43 12.43 -11.45
N GLU A 158 4.58 11.19 -11.91
CA GLU A 158 5.52 10.79 -12.97
C GLU A 158 4.85 10.09 -14.14
#